data_8e3d2342881d46087d8595ffe1583429
#
_entry.id   8e3d2342881d46087d8595ffe1583429
#
_cell.length_a   1.000
_cell.length_b   1.000
_cell.length_c   1.000
_cell.angle_alpha   90.00
_cell.angle_beta   90.00
_cell.angle_gamma   90.00
#
_symmetry.space_group_name_H-M   'P 1'
#
loop_
_entity.id
_entity.type
_entity.pdbx_description
1 polymer ?
#
loop_
_entity_poly.entity_id
_entity_poly.type
_entity_poly.pdbx_seq_one_letter_code
_entity_poly.pdbx_strand_id
1 'polypeptide(L)'
;MKSVDNTSELVKEISDKFVKEYCKSLDDLMLVIREELQNAGEITDTELELHILDLANTLYFTGSAQENLGIKEDTCKAIRAELYNKTYEDSKGTVAQKNALSELATQQETIVLNIYSRAYKKVKLRMDAGYEMLNSLKKVMNKRISEIELSNSRYIGGNRNE
;
A
#
# COMPACT_ATOMS: atom_id res chain seq x y z
N MET A 1 -13.67 28.59 -7.34
CA MET A 1 -14.16 27.36 -6.71
C MET A 1 -14.31 26.22 -7.71
N LYS A 2 -15.09 26.29 -8.79
CA LYS A 2 -15.25 25.17 -9.77
C LYS A 2 -13.93 24.60 -10.35
N SER A 3 -12.90 25.40 -10.54
CA SER A 3 -11.59 24.93 -11.09
C SER A 3 -10.80 24.07 -10.08
N VAL A 4 -10.87 24.39 -8.79
CA VAL A 4 -10.17 23.63 -7.73
C VAL A 4 -10.86 22.28 -7.51
N ASP A 5 -12.19 22.27 -7.53
CA ASP A 5 -12.99 21.05 -7.36
C ASP A 5 -12.68 20.06 -8.50
N ASN A 6 -12.67 20.53 -9.75
CA ASN A 6 -12.34 19.71 -10.91
C ASN A 6 -10.91 19.13 -10.86
N THR A 7 -9.93 19.93 -10.43
CA THR A 7 -8.54 19.45 -10.29
C THR A 7 -8.41 18.41 -9.16
N SER A 8 -9.10 18.64 -8.05
CA SER A 8 -9.12 17.70 -6.93
C SER A 8 -9.76 16.37 -7.32
N GLU A 9 -10.87 16.40 -8.07
CA GLU A 9 -11.52 15.20 -8.60
C GLU A 9 -10.61 14.44 -9.58
N LEU A 10 -9.94 15.15 -10.50
CA LEU A 10 -8.99 14.56 -11.44
C LEU A 10 -7.83 13.85 -10.69
N VAL A 11 -7.23 14.51 -9.72
CA VAL A 11 -6.14 13.93 -8.89
C VAL A 11 -6.62 12.68 -8.17
N LYS A 12 -7.83 12.70 -7.62
CA LYS A 12 -8.46 11.56 -6.96
C LYS A 12 -8.68 10.42 -7.95
N GLU A 13 -9.35 10.68 -9.08
CA GLU A 13 -9.69 9.67 -10.08
C GLU A 13 -8.44 8.95 -10.61
N ILE A 14 -7.40 9.71 -10.99
CA ILE A 14 -6.16 9.10 -11.53
C ILE A 14 -5.43 8.32 -10.43
N SER A 15 -5.34 8.86 -9.20
CA SER A 15 -4.71 8.12 -8.11
C SER A 15 -5.46 6.84 -7.75
N ASP A 16 -6.80 6.83 -7.84
CA ASP A 16 -7.62 5.64 -7.61
C ASP A 16 -7.46 4.59 -8.71
N LYS A 17 -7.22 5.00 -9.97
CA LYS A 17 -6.87 4.07 -11.06
C LYS A 17 -5.57 3.32 -10.76
N PHE A 18 -4.52 4.01 -10.31
CA PHE A 18 -3.26 3.35 -9.92
C PHE A 18 -3.48 2.37 -8.77
N VAL A 19 -4.25 2.75 -7.75
CA VAL A 19 -4.54 1.84 -6.63
C VAL A 19 -5.30 0.61 -7.12
N LYS A 20 -6.32 0.79 -7.94
CA LYS A 20 -7.09 -0.32 -8.49
C LYS A 20 -6.23 -1.25 -9.35
N GLU A 21 -5.30 -0.71 -10.14
CA GLU A 21 -4.38 -1.49 -10.96
C GLU A 21 -3.38 -2.28 -10.13
N TYR A 22 -2.74 -1.62 -9.16
CA TYR A 22 -1.62 -2.22 -8.41
C TYR A 22 -2.04 -3.04 -7.19
N CYS A 23 -3.19 -2.75 -6.59
CA CYS A 23 -3.67 -3.45 -5.40
C CYS A 23 -4.77 -4.46 -5.69
N LYS A 24 -5.23 -4.62 -6.94
CA LYS A 24 -6.35 -5.51 -7.25
C LYS A 24 -6.13 -6.93 -6.72
N SER A 25 -5.00 -7.53 -7.04
CA SER A 25 -4.69 -8.90 -6.60
C SER A 25 -4.61 -9.02 -5.07
N LEU A 26 -4.09 -7.99 -4.40
CA LEU A 26 -4.02 -7.94 -2.94
C LEU A 26 -5.42 -7.80 -2.32
N ASP A 27 -6.23 -6.87 -2.84
CA ASP A 27 -7.59 -6.62 -2.36
C ASP A 27 -8.48 -7.87 -2.57
N ASP A 28 -8.41 -8.50 -3.76
CA ASP A 28 -9.16 -9.72 -4.09
C ASP A 28 -8.75 -10.89 -3.17
N LEU A 29 -7.45 -11.10 -2.95
CA LEU A 29 -6.95 -12.15 -2.06
C LEU A 29 -7.37 -11.91 -0.61
N MET A 30 -7.24 -10.68 -0.10
CA MET A 30 -7.67 -10.35 1.26
C MET A 30 -9.16 -10.55 1.46
N LEU A 31 -9.98 -10.31 0.42
CA LEU A 31 -11.42 -10.57 0.46
C LEU A 31 -11.70 -12.07 0.57
N VAL A 32 -11.08 -12.91 -0.27
CA VAL A 32 -11.21 -14.36 -0.25
C VAL A 32 -10.85 -14.92 1.13
N ILE A 33 -9.66 -14.56 1.65
CA ILE A 33 -9.22 -14.99 2.99
C ILE A 33 -10.24 -14.62 4.06
N ARG A 34 -10.77 -13.39 4.00
CA ARG A 34 -11.76 -12.92 4.97
C ARG A 34 -13.07 -13.73 4.89
N GLU A 35 -13.55 -13.99 3.68
CA GLU A 35 -14.81 -14.75 3.48
C GLU A 35 -14.65 -16.20 3.95
N GLU A 36 -13.53 -16.84 3.68
CA GLU A 36 -13.25 -18.20 4.14
C GLU A 36 -13.14 -18.26 5.67
N LEU A 37 -12.45 -17.30 6.30
CA LEU A 37 -12.37 -17.22 7.77
C LEU A 37 -13.74 -16.98 8.45
N GLN A 38 -14.69 -16.31 7.76
CA GLN A 38 -16.01 -16.02 8.31
C GLN A 38 -17.03 -17.13 8.07
N ASN A 39 -16.95 -17.83 6.93
CA ASN A 39 -17.98 -18.75 6.46
C ASN A 39 -17.60 -20.22 6.63
N ALA A 40 -16.31 -20.54 6.73
CA ALA A 40 -15.85 -21.91 6.91
C ALA A 40 -15.80 -22.25 8.41
N GLY A 41 -16.44 -23.34 8.79
CA GLY A 41 -16.46 -23.82 10.17
C GLY A 41 -15.06 -24.07 10.74
N GLU A 42 -14.13 -24.59 9.95
CA GLU A 42 -12.69 -24.70 10.30
C GLU A 42 -11.88 -24.69 9.00
N ILE A 43 -11.08 -23.65 8.78
CA ILE A 43 -10.01 -23.67 7.79
C ILE A 43 -8.95 -24.66 8.26
N THR A 44 -8.54 -25.57 7.37
CA THR A 44 -7.46 -26.52 7.67
C THR A 44 -6.11 -25.80 7.81
N ASP A 45 -5.16 -26.46 8.47
CA ASP A 45 -3.81 -25.91 8.63
C ASP A 45 -3.12 -25.71 7.27
N THR A 46 -3.36 -26.61 6.31
CA THR A 46 -2.83 -26.51 4.95
C THR A 46 -3.39 -25.30 4.20
N GLU A 47 -4.69 -25.03 4.30
CA GLU A 47 -5.31 -23.85 3.70
C GLU A 47 -4.77 -22.56 4.33
N LEU A 48 -4.57 -22.56 5.66
CA LEU A 48 -4.00 -21.43 6.37
C LEU A 48 -2.55 -21.14 5.95
N GLU A 49 -1.73 -22.19 5.75
CA GLU A 49 -0.37 -22.08 5.22
C GLU A 49 -0.36 -21.51 3.80
N LEU A 50 -1.26 -21.98 2.92
CA LEU A 50 -1.39 -21.47 1.56
C LEU A 50 -1.75 -19.98 1.56
N HIS A 51 -2.71 -19.56 2.37
CA HIS A 51 -3.07 -18.15 2.51
C HIS A 51 -1.91 -17.27 2.98
N ILE A 52 -1.11 -17.76 3.94
CA ILE A 52 0.09 -17.06 4.42
C ILE A 52 1.10 -16.88 3.28
N LEU A 53 1.35 -17.92 2.49
CA LEU A 53 2.30 -17.88 1.37
C LEU A 53 1.80 -16.97 0.25
N ASP A 54 0.55 -17.10 -0.16
CA ASP A 54 -0.04 -16.32 -1.24
C ASP A 54 -0.11 -14.83 -0.89
N LEU A 55 -0.47 -14.51 0.36
CA LEU A 55 -0.51 -13.14 0.83
C LEU A 55 0.90 -12.52 0.90
N ALA A 56 1.90 -13.29 1.35
CA ALA A 56 3.29 -12.84 1.36
C ALA A 56 3.82 -12.56 -0.05
N ASN A 57 3.54 -13.45 -1.02
CA ASN A 57 3.89 -13.27 -2.42
C ASN A 57 3.20 -12.05 -3.04
N THR A 58 1.90 -11.91 -2.81
CA THR A 58 1.13 -10.79 -3.35
C THR A 58 1.63 -9.46 -2.81
N LEU A 59 1.97 -9.40 -1.52
CA LEU A 59 2.57 -8.22 -0.89
C LEU A 59 3.94 -7.87 -1.49
N TYR A 60 4.77 -8.86 -1.82
CA TYR A 60 6.05 -8.65 -2.48
C TYR A 60 5.89 -7.96 -3.84
N PHE A 61 4.96 -8.44 -4.68
CA PHE A 61 4.70 -7.83 -5.99
C PHE A 61 4.06 -6.44 -5.87
N THR A 62 3.15 -6.24 -4.92
CA THR A 62 2.57 -4.92 -4.65
C THR A 62 3.63 -3.94 -4.15
N GLY A 63 4.63 -4.40 -3.38
CA GLY A 63 5.77 -3.61 -2.94
C GLY A 63 6.59 -3.05 -4.11
N SER A 64 6.80 -3.84 -5.15
CA SER A 64 7.48 -3.38 -6.37
C SER A 64 6.69 -2.26 -7.09
N ALA A 65 5.37 -2.33 -7.10
CA ALA A 65 4.52 -1.27 -7.66
C ALA A 65 4.57 0.00 -6.81
N GLN A 66 4.60 -0.13 -5.48
CA GLN A 66 4.77 0.99 -4.57
C GLN A 66 6.12 1.70 -4.79
N GLU A 67 7.21 0.94 -4.93
CA GLU A 67 8.54 1.47 -5.22
C GLU A 67 8.55 2.29 -6.52
N ASN A 68 7.96 1.77 -7.58
CA ASN A 68 7.81 2.48 -8.85
C ASN A 68 7.05 3.81 -8.72
N LEU A 69 6.01 3.86 -7.88
CA LEU A 69 5.29 5.10 -7.59
C LEU A 69 6.16 6.08 -6.81
N GLY A 70 6.98 5.60 -5.87
CA GLY A 70 7.95 6.41 -5.12
C GLY A 70 8.98 7.07 -6.04
N ILE A 71 9.55 6.30 -6.97
CA ILE A 71 10.50 6.81 -7.98
C ILE A 71 9.84 7.91 -8.84
N LYS A 72 8.59 7.69 -9.29
CA LYS A 72 7.84 8.70 -10.06
C LYS A 72 7.56 9.97 -9.25
N GLU A 73 7.20 9.82 -7.97
CA GLU A 73 7.00 10.95 -7.05
C GLU A 73 8.28 11.79 -6.93
N ASP A 74 9.43 11.15 -6.69
CA ASP A 74 10.71 11.83 -6.52
C ASP A 74 11.20 12.48 -7.82
N THR A 75 10.98 11.82 -8.97
CA THR A 75 11.26 12.40 -10.29
C THR A 75 10.42 13.65 -10.53
N CYS A 76 9.12 13.63 -10.21
CA CYS A 76 8.26 14.80 -10.35
C CYS A 76 8.68 15.94 -9.42
N LYS A 77 9.13 15.65 -8.20
CA LYS A 77 9.69 16.66 -7.28
C LYS A 77 10.92 17.35 -7.88
N ALA A 78 11.84 16.56 -8.46
CA ALA A 78 13.03 17.09 -9.08
C ALA A 78 12.71 17.97 -10.29
N ILE A 79 11.86 17.52 -11.20
CA ILE A 79 11.42 18.29 -12.38
C ILE A 79 10.74 19.59 -11.96
N ARG A 80 9.82 19.54 -10.97
CA ARG A 80 9.16 20.74 -10.45
C ARG A 80 10.18 21.74 -9.87
N ALA A 81 11.15 21.27 -9.10
CA ALA A 81 12.17 22.12 -8.50
C ALA A 81 13.07 22.77 -9.57
N GLU A 82 13.47 22.02 -10.59
CA GLU A 82 14.26 22.56 -11.71
C GLU A 82 13.49 23.64 -12.46
N LEU A 83 12.23 23.39 -12.83
CA LEU A 83 11.39 24.34 -13.55
C LEU A 83 11.16 25.61 -12.70
N TYR A 84 10.93 25.45 -11.40
CA TYR A 84 10.77 26.57 -10.47
C TYR A 84 12.02 27.46 -10.45
N ASN A 85 13.19 26.87 -10.26
CA ASN A 85 14.45 27.60 -10.18
C ASN A 85 14.76 28.30 -11.51
N LYS A 86 14.62 27.59 -12.63
CA LYS A 86 14.83 28.16 -13.96
C LYS A 86 13.90 29.36 -14.20
N THR A 87 12.60 29.24 -13.90
CA THR A 87 11.66 30.35 -14.08
C THR A 87 11.99 31.50 -13.15
N TYR A 88 12.44 31.22 -11.93
CA TYR A 88 12.85 32.25 -10.99
C TYR A 88 14.07 33.05 -11.48
N GLU A 89 15.08 32.36 -12.04
CA GLU A 89 16.28 32.98 -12.58
C GLU A 89 16.00 33.83 -13.82
N ASP A 90 15.18 33.30 -14.74
CA ASP A 90 14.81 33.96 -16.01
C ASP A 90 13.84 35.14 -15.81
N SER A 91 13.13 35.18 -14.68
CA SER A 91 12.13 36.21 -14.42
C SER A 91 12.77 37.53 -14.01
N LYS A 92 12.16 38.64 -14.47
CA LYS A 92 12.51 40.00 -14.05
C LYS A 92 11.50 40.52 -13.02
N GLY A 93 11.97 41.37 -12.11
CA GLY A 93 11.09 42.00 -11.12
C GLY A 93 11.54 41.77 -9.68
N THR A 94 10.63 42.06 -8.74
CA THR A 94 10.88 41.84 -7.31
C THR A 94 10.85 40.36 -6.96
N VAL A 95 11.43 39.96 -5.81
CA VAL A 95 11.39 38.59 -5.29
C VAL A 95 9.97 38.02 -5.26
N ALA A 96 8.99 38.83 -4.82
CA ALA A 96 7.61 38.39 -4.77
C ALA A 96 7.01 38.09 -6.16
N GLN A 97 7.34 38.92 -7.16
CA GLN A 97 6.91 38.70 -8.55
C GLN A 97 7.57 37.44 -9.15
N LYS A 98 8.87 37.24 -8.92
CA LYS A 98 9.59 36.05 -9.38
C LYS A 98 9.00 34.75 -8.78
N ASN A 99 8.74 34.73 -7.46
CA ASN A 99 8.09 33.59 -6.80
C ASN A 99 6.72 33.31 -7.40
N ALA A 100 5.88 34.32 -7.60
CA ALA A 100 4.55 34.16 -8.17
C ALA A 100 4.60 33.57 -9.60
N LEU A 101 5.52 34.01 -10.43
CA LEU A 101 5.73 33.47 -11.79
C LEU A 101 6.22 32.03 -11.74
N SER A 102 7.15 31.68 -10.85
CA SER A 102 7.67 30.32 -10.69
C SER A 102 6.59 29.34 -10.17
N GLU A 103 5.77 29.78 -9.21
CA GLU A 103 4.64 28.96 -8.74
C GLU A 103 3.61 28.75 -9.87
N LEU A 104 3.31 29.78 -10.65
CA LEU A 104 2.41 29.66 -11.80
C LEU A 104 2.94 28.69 -12.85
N ALA A 105 4.23 28.79 -13.17
CA ALA A 105 4.89 27.93 -14.16
C ALA A 105 4.91 26.44 -13.74
N THR A 106 4.93 26.15 -12.42
CA THR A 106 5.03 24.79 -11.89
C THR A 106 3.68 24.18 -11.48
N GLN A 107 2.54 24.79 -11.84
CA GLN A 107 1.22 24.29 -11.44
C GLN A 107 0.91 22.88 -11.98
N GLN A 108 1.26 22.60 -13.23
CA GLN A 108 1.01 21.30 -13.85
C GLN A 108 1.84 20.20 -13.17
N GLU A 109 3.12 20.46 -12.95
CA GLU A 109 4.05 19.54 -12.27
C GLU A 109 3.58 19.28 -10.83
N THR A 110 3.02 20.28 -10.17
CA THR A 110 2.43 20.15 -8.82
C THR A 110 1.22 19.20 -8.85
N ILE A 111 0.36 19.28 -9.87
CA ILE A 111 -0.79 18.37 -10.01
C ILE A 111 -0.30 16.93 -10.22
N VAL A 112 0.66 16.72 -11.14
CA VAL A 112 1.24 15.39 -11.42
C VAL A 112 1.92 14.81 -10.18
N LEU A 113 2.70 15.63 -9.46
CA LEU A 113 3.31 15.24 -8.19
C LEU A 113 2.26 14.79 -7.17
N ASN A 114 1.17 15.53 -7.04
CA ASN A 114 0.09 15.19 -6.12
C ASN A 114 -0.60 13.87 -6.49
N ILE A 115 -0.72 13.54 -7.78
CA ILE A 115 -1.28 12.26 -8.24
C ILE A 115 -0.40 11.10 -7.74
N TYR A 116 0.92 11.14 -8.01
CA TYR A 116 1.83 10.08 -7.61
C TYR A 116 1.97 9.96 -6.08
N SER A 117 2.07 11.09 -5.38
CA SER A 117 2.13 11.10 -3.92
C SER A 117 0.90 10.47 -3.27
N ARG A 118 -0.30 10.76 -3.80
CA ARG A 118 -1.56 10.16 -3.30
C ARG A 118 -1.65 8.68 -3.66
N ALA A 119 -1.28 8.30 -4.88
CA ALA A 119 -1.26 6.90 -5.30
C ALA A 119 -0.30 6.09 -4.41
N TYR A 120 0.93 6.56 -4.21
CA TYR A 120 1.91 5.94 -3.33
C TYR A 120 1.37 5.71 -1.90
N LYS A 121 0.80 6.76 -1.29
CA LYS A 121 0.23 6.67 0.07
C LYS A 121 -0.93 5.69 0.16
N LYS A 122 -1.80 5.64 -0.84
CA LYS A 122 -2.94 4.72 -0.88
C LYS A 122 -2.49 3.26 -1.06
N VAL A 123 -1.53 3.00 -1.95
CA VAL A 123 -0.94 1.66 -2.12
C VAL A 123 -0.26 1.22 -0.83
N LYS A 124 0.52 2.09 -0.20
CA LYS A 124 1.14 1.82 1.11
C LYS A 124 0.10 1.42 2.16
N LEU A 125 -1.01 2.16 2.27
CA LEU A 125 -2.08 1.85 3.22
C LEU A 125 -2.69 0.46 2.97
N ARG A 126 -2.85 0.04 1.70
CA ARG A 126 -3.32 -1.30 1.35
C ARG A 126 -2.32 -2.38 1.75
N MET A 127 -1.04 -2.14 1.51
CA MET A 127 0.01 -3.05 1.93
C MET A 127 0.10 -3.18 3.44
N ASP A 128 0.00 -2.08 4.18
CA ASP A 128 0.01 -2.10 5.64
C ASP A 128 -1.15 -2.97 6.17
N ALA A 129 -2.36 -2.83 5.60
CA ALA A 129 -3.49 -3.70 5.93
C ALA A 129 -3.23 -5.18 5.58
N GLY A 130 -2.57 -5.46 4.45
CA GLY A 130 -2.16 -6.81 4.07
C GLY A 130 -1.16 -7.42 5.03
N TYR A 131 -0.16 -6.65 5.49
CA TYR A 131 0.80 -7.10 6.51
C TYR A 131 0.13 -7.39 7.86
N GLU A 132 -0.85 -6.60 8.28
CA GLU A 132 -1.62 -6.86 9.50
C GLU A 132 -2.44 -8.15 9.38
N MET A 133 -3.06 -8.40 8.24
CA MET A 133 -3.74 -9.67 7.97
C MET A 133 -2.76 -10.85 8.00
N LEU A 134 -1.61 -10.75 7.34
CA LEU A 134 -0.56 -11.77 7.33
C LEU A 134 -0.08 -12.10 8.76
N ASN A 135 0.15 -11.09 9.57
CA ASN A 135 0.54 -11.25 10.97
C ASN A 135 -0.56 -11.94 11.80
N SER A 136 -1.81 -11.64 11.52
CA SER A 136 -2.96 -12.26 12.18
C SER A 136 -3.07 -13.75 11.83
N LEU A 137 -2.92 -14.12 10.55
CA LEU A 137 -2.89 -15.52 10.10
C LEU A 137 -1.76 -16.31 10.76
N LYS A 138 -0.55 -15.74 10.81
CA LYS A 138 0.60 -16.35 11.49
C LYS A 138 0.36 -16.57 12.98
N LYS A 139 -0.31 -15.65 13.66
CA LYS A 139 -0.70 -15.84 15.08
C LYS A 139 -1.69 -16.98 15.27
N VAL A 140 -2.68 -17.11 14.38
CA VAL A 140 -3.62 -18.24 14.40
C VAL A 140 -2.89 -19.57 14.20
N MET A 141 -1.99 -19.64 13.23
CA MET A 141 -1.19 -20.85 12.95
C MET A 141 -0.31 -21.24 14.15
N ASN A 142 0.40 -20.28 14.73
CA ASN A 142 1.24 -20.53 15.90
C ASN A 142 0.44 -21.02 17.10
N LYS A 143 -0.78 -20.49 17.30
CA LYS A 143 -1.67 -20.96 18.38
C LYS A 143 -2.06 -22.42 18.15
N ARG A 144 -2.45 -22.82 16.95
CA ARG A 144 -2.80 -24.22 16.61
C ARG A 144 -1.65 -25.16 16.83
N ILE A 145 -0.43 -24.80 16.38
CA ILE A 145 0.78 -25.60 16.62
C ILE A 145 1.01 -25.80 18.12
N SER A 146 0.93 -24.75 18.94
CA SER A 146 1.11 -24.84 20.38
C SER A 146 0.04 -25.70 21.06
N GLU A 147 -1.20 -25.69 20.58
CA GLU A 147 -2.28 -26.54 21.10
C GLU A 147 -2.03 -28.02 20.79
N ILE A 148 -1.49 -28.34 19.60
CA ILE A 148 -1.11 -29.71 19.20
C ILE A 148 0.04 -30.20 20.07
N GLU A 149 1.09 -29.38 20.29
CA GLU A 149 2.23 -29.73 21.13
C GLU A 149 1.83 -30.00 22.59
N LEU A 150 0.94 -29.16 23.15
CA LEU A 150 0.41 -29.34 24.49
C LEU A 150 -0.44 -30.61 24.62
N SER A 151 -1.23 -30.95 23.60
CA SER A 151 -2.02 -32.20 23.58
C SER A 151 -1.09 -33.43 23.54
N ASN A 152 -0.08 -33.42 22.69
CA ASN A 152 0.89 -34.52 22.56
C ASN A 152 1.71 -34.71 23.85
N SER A 153 2.10 -33.64 24.54
CA SER A 153 2.85 -33.72 25.79
C SER A 153 2.02 -34.34 26.95
N ARG A 154 0.70 -34.12 26.98
CA ARG A 154 -0.20 -34.74 27.94
C ARG A 154 -0.35 -36.25 27.72
N TYR A 155 -0.38 -36.70 26.47
CA TYR A 155 -0.43 -38.14 26.14
C TYR A 155 0.84 -38.89 26.53
N ILE A 156 2.01 -38.27 26.39
CA ILE A 156 3.31 -38.89 26.75
C ILE A 156 3.50 -38.91 28.28
N GLY A 157 2.98 -37.94 29.02
CA GLY A 157 3.08 -37.86 30.48
C GLY A 157 2.13 -38.79 31.25
N GLY A 158 1.01 -39.20 30.62
CA GLY A 158 0.01 -40.07 31.22
C GLY A 158 0.40 -41.56 31.27
N ASN A 159 1.36 -42.05 30.45
CA ASN A 159 1.77 -43.45 30.39
C ASN A 159 2.97 -43.82 31.32
N ARG A 160 3.33 -42.97 32.27
CA ARG A 160 4.44 -43.23 33.19
C ARG A 160 4.03 -43.66 34.59
N ASN A 161 2.76 -43.91 34.84
CA ASN A 161 2.23 -44.33 36.16
C ASN A 161 1.45 -45.66 36.10
N GLU A 162 1.97 -46.65 35.37
CA GLU A 162 1.61 -48.07 35.58
C GLU A 162 2.85 -48.91 35.89
#